data_f104d9b0929ca166711b55dec4e2bee8
#
_entry.id   f104d9b0929ca166711b55dec4e2bee8
#
_cell.length_a   1.000
_cell.length_b   1.000
_cell.length_c   1.000
_cell.angle_alpha   90.00
_cell.angle_beta   90.00
_cell.angle_gamma   90.00
#
_symmetry.space_group_name_H-M   'P 1'
#
loop_
_entity.id
_entity.type
_entity.pdbx_description
1 polymer ?
#
loop_
_entity_poly.entity_id
_entity_poly.type
_entity_poly.pdbx_seq_one_letter_code
_entity_poly.pdbx_strand_id
1 'polypeptide(L)'
;MILSSAAVLLAGVIACAASRAGQSGIGRLQIVHADTAALRKKLDSIADAHHGIVGYSVIDLETGARISRHGDETFPTASLIKVAILATVYDLVAKGQLSLDDPLTVLKIDQVPGSGIVQFLHNGTVLTIHDAAWLMSTISDNTATNLLLDRIIIRRVWAKMDSLGLQHTRVHSKSFLRNSSVAMDSSVKYGFGVTTPNEMAHLFELMAQGKTVNPSADSTMLDILEHNGTDFMLQRYAGGARAAHKDGETDAVRTECTLWYLRNRVVACVMTKENKDQRWILDNEPQLTMANMGLAIINAFGGVPPAPASQ
;
A
#
# COMPACT_ATOMS: atom_id res chain seq x y z
N MET A 1 -39.40 55.97 65.80
CA MET A 1 -40.48 55.74 64.83
C MET A 1 -39.89 54.90 63.72
N ILE A 2 -40.15 53.64 63.73
CA ILE A 2 -39.52 52.67 62.83
C ILE A 2 -40.67 51.89 62.19
N LEU A 3 -40.79 52.02 60.88
CA LEU A 3 -41.75 51.26 60.09
C LEU A 3 -40.97 50.11 59.40
N SER A 4 -41.33 48.92 59.74
CA SER A 4 -40.84 47.69 59.17
C SER A 4 -41.74 47.33 57.98
N SER A 5 -41.11 47.10 56.84
CA SER A 5 -41.79 46.57 55.66
C SER A 5 -41.32 45.16 55.39
N ALA A 6 -42.23 44.19 55.46
CA ALA A 6 -41.99 42.77 55.13
C ALA A 6 -42.03 42.61 53.62
N ALA A 7 -41.00 42.01 53.07
CA ALA A 7 -40.94 41.58 51.69
C ALA A 7 -41.32 40.09 51.59
N VAL A 8 -42.37 39.83 50.81
CA VAL A 8 -42.80 38.45 50.47
C VAL A 8 -42.00 37.96 49.31
N LEU A 9 -41.21 36.89 49.51
CA LEU A 9 -40.50 36.20 48.45
C LEU A 9 -41.39 35.14 47.77
N LEU A 10 -41.73 35.40 46.53
CA LEU A 10 -42.43 34.46 45.67
C LEU A 10 -41.37 33.52 45.01
N ALA A 11 -41.31 32.27 45.41
CA ALA A 11 -40.42 31.27 44.78
C ALA A 11 -41.07 30.74 43.50
N GLY A 12 -40.57 31.21 42.36
CA GLY A 12 -40.92 30.67 41.04
C GLY A 12 -40.13 29.42 40.76
N VAL A 13 -40.79 28.25 40.65
CA VAL A 13 -40.20 27.02 40.20
C VAL A 13 -40.06 27.07 38.68
N ILE A 14 -38.86 27.29 38.19
CA ILE A 14 -38.53 27.16 36.76
C ILE A 14 -38.24 25.66 36.51
N ALA A 15 -39.20 24.98 35.90
CA ALA A 15 -38.98 23.64 35.36
C ALA A 15 -38.08 23.72 34.14
N CYS A 16 -36.81 23.36 34.32
CA CYS A 16 -35.85 23.23 33.23
C CYS A 16 -36.19 21.94 32.43
N ALA A 17 -36.82 22.07 31.29
CA ALA A 17 -37.01 20.99 30.34
C ALA A 17 -35.62 20.65 29.76
N ALA A 18 -35.01 19.56 30.24
CA ALA A 18 -33.79 19.01 29.63
C ALA A 18 -34.18 18.47 28.23
N SER A 19 -33.84 19.24 27.21
CA SER A 19 -33.84 18.74 25.83
C SER A 19 -32.85 17.59 25.73
N ARG A 20 -33.31 16.37 25.50
CA ARG A 20 -32.49 15.25 25.10
C ARG A 20 -31.82 15.63 23.79
N ALA A 21 -30.57 16.05 23.85
CA ALA A 21 -29.70 16.08 22.70
C ALA A 21 -29.63 14.68 22.13
N GLY A 22 -30.14 14.52 20.92
CA GLY A 22 -30.05 13.25 20.21
C GLY A 22 -28.58 12.88 20.10
N GLN A 23 -28.18 11.80 20.72
CA GLN A 23 -26.93 11.12 20.37
C GLN A 23 -27.06 10.67 18.93
N SER A 24 -26.45 11.42 18.01
CA SER A 24 -26.14 10.93 16.67
C SER A 24 -25.16 9.78 16.86
N GLY A 25 -25.68 8.58 17.01
CA GLY A 25 -24.90 7.36 17.00
C GLY A 25 -24.27 7.24 15.61
N ILE A 26 -23.01 7.64 15.50
CA ILE A 26 -22.14 7.13 14.44
C ILE A 26 -22.12 5.63 14.69
N GLY A 27 -22.94 4.89 13.94
CA GLY A 27 -23.02 3.44 14.03
C GLY A 27 -21.60 2.90 13.82
N ARG A 28 -21.01 2.32 14.85
CA ARG A 28 -19.79 1.55 14.70
C ARG A 28 -20.07 0.50 13.61
N LEU A 29 -19.39 0.63 12.48
CA LEU A 29 -19.43 -0.39 11.43
C LEU A 29 -19.14 -1.75 12.12
N GLN A 30 -20.08 -2.69 12.02
CA GLN A 30 -19.88 -4.00 12.62
C GLN A 30 -18.70 -4.68 11.93
N ILE A 31 -17.76 -5.19 12.71
CA ILE A 31 -16.64 -6.01 12.23
C ILE A 31 -17.23 -7.23 11.52
N VAL A 32 -16.75 -7.53 10.32
CA VAL A 32 -17.12 -8.70 9.56
C VAL A 32 -16.23 -9.87 10.00
N HIS A 33 -16.84 -10.97 10.43
CA HIS A 33 -16.12 -12.22 10.65
C HIS A 33 -16.17 -13.04 9.36
N ALA A 34 -15.15 -12.86 8.51
CA ALA A 34 -15.09 -13.59 7.25
C ALA A 34 -14.83 -15.09 7.50
N ASP A 35 -15.49 -15.95 6.72
CA ASP A 35 -15.15 -17.37 6.66
C ASP A 35 -13.81 -17.53 5.92
N THR A 36 -12.72 -17.52 6.69
CA THR A 36 -11.36 -17.62 6.15
C THR A 36 -11.07 -18.98 5.50
N ALA A 37 -11.77 -20.05 5.90
CA ALA A 37 -11.62 -21.37 5.29
C ALA A 37 -12.27 -21.41 3.90
N ALA A 38 -13.48 -20.87 3.77
CA ALA A 38 -14.14 -20.73 2.47
C ALA A 38 -13.36 -19.78 1.54
N LEU A 39 -12.87 -18.65 2.06
CA LEU A 39 -12.04 -17.73 1.29
C LEU A 39 -10.75 -18.40 0.80
N ARG A 40 -10.01 -19.08 1.68
CA ARG A 40 -8.82 -19.84 1.31
C ARG A 40 -9.11 -20.82 0.17
N LYS A 41 -10.15 -21.66 0.32
CA LYS A 41 -10.56 -22.63 -0.69
C LYS A 41 -10.85 -21.96 -2.04
N LYS A 42 -11.50 -20.79 -2.03
CA LYS A 42 -11.80 -20.02 -3.24
C LYS A 42 -10.52 -19.48 -3.89
N LEU A 43 -9.61 -18.89 -3.11
CA LEU A 43 -8.36 -18.36 -3.60
C LEU A 43 -7.43 -19.46 -4.13
N ASP A 44 -7.36 -20.61 -3.44
CA ASP A 44 -6.60 -21.77 -3.89
C ASP A 44 -7.15 -22.33 -5.21
N SER A 45 -8.47 -22.39 -5.37
CA SER A 45 -9.08 -22.83 -6.64
C SER A 45 -8.76 -21.89 -7.81
N ILE A 46 -8.70 -20.57 -7.56
CA ILE A 46 -8.29 -19.60 -8.59
C ILE A 46 -6.80 -19.75 -8.91
N ALA A 47 -5.97 -19.93 -7.88
CA ALA A 47 -4.54 -20.12 -8.03
C ALA A 47 -4.18 -21.42 -8.77
N ASP A 48 -4.90 -22.52 -8.52
CA ASP A 48 -4.69 -23.81 -9.17
C ASP A 48 -5.06 -23.81 -10.66
N ALA A 49 -5.97 -22.93 -11.07
CA ALA A 49 -6.35 -22.77 -12.47
C ALA A 49 -5.35 -21.90 -13.28
N HIS A 50 -4.39 -21.26 -12.62
CA HIS A 50 -3.42 -20.36 -13.24
C HIS A 50 -2.22 -21.13 -13.84
N HIS A 51 -1.78 -20.74 -15.04
CA HIS A 51 -0.61 -21.32 -15.71
C HIS A 51 0.68 -20.57 -15.33
N GLY A 52 1.10 -20.77 -14.12
CA GLY A 52 2.28 -20.19 -13.46
C GLY A 52 2.26 -20.54 -11.97
N ILE A 53 3.00 -19.80 -11.18
CA ILE A 53 3.03 -19.95 -9.72
C ILE A 53 2.36 -18.75 -9.09
N VAL A 54 1.34 -18.99 -8.25
CA VAL A 54 0.63 -17.93 -7.51
C VAL A 54 0.92 -18.06 -6.02
N GLY A 55 1.45 -16.99 -5.43
CA GLY A 55 1.57 -16.81 -4.00
C GLY A 55 0.63 -15.70 -3.52
N TYR A 56 0.06 -15.86 -2.33
CA TYR A 56 -0.73 -14.80 -1.72
C TYR A 56 -0.61 -14.77 -0.19
N SER A 57 -0.89 -13.59 0.38
CA SER A 57 -1.10 -13.39 1.82
C SER A 57 -2.24 -12.40 2.03
N VAL A 58 -3.21 -12.75 2.87
CA VAL A 58 -4.35 -11.90 3.23
C VAL A 58 -4.41 -11.77 4.74
N ILE A 59 -4.53 -10.54 5.23
CA ILE A 59 -4.57 -10.20 6.65
C ILE A 59 -5.79 -9.32 6.92
N ASP A 60 -6.68 -9.77 7.77
CA ASP A 60 -7.74 -8.95 8.36
C ASP A 60 -7.17 -8.19 9.55
N LEU A 61 -7.05 -6.87 9.44
CA LEU A 61 -6.45 -6.03 10.48
C LEU A 61 -7.36 -5.83 11.71
N GLU A 62 -8.65 -6.13 11.60
CA GLU A 62 -9.60 -5.97 12.72
C GLU A 62 -9.68 -7.23 13.59
N THR A 63 -9.57 -8.42 12.97
CA THR A 63 -9.62 -9.69 13.70
C THR A 63 -8.26 -10.35 13.90
N GLY A 64 -7.25 -9.93 13.14
CA GLY A 64 -5.93 -10.55 13.10
C GLY A 64 -5.89 -11.87 12.31
N ALA A 65 -7.00 -12.27 11.66
CA ALA A 65 -7.04 -13.50 10.87
C ALA A 65 -6.12 -13.41 9.64
N ARG A 66 -5.44 -14.52 9.34
CA ARG A 66 -4.44 -14.61 8.25
C ARG A 66 -4.63 -15.86 7.45
N ILE A 67 -4.53 -15.74 6.13
CA ILE A 67 -4.44 -16.87 5.21
C ILE A 67 -3.33 -16.61 4.19
N SER A 68 -2.59 -17.64 3.80
CA SER A 68 -1.55 -17.50 2.77
C SER A 68 -1.34 -18.80 2.00
N ARG A 69 -0.80 -18.69 0.79
CA ARG A 69 -0.30 -19.77 -0.06
C ARG A 69 1.05 -19.35 -0.60
N HIS A 70 2.04 -20.24 -0.56
CA HIS A 70 3.43 -19.89 -0.88
C HIS A 70 3.90 -18.61 -0.17
N GLY A 71 3.36 -18.37 1.05
CA GLY A 71 3.48 -17.11 1.76
C GLY A 71 4.92 -16.71 2.09
N ASP A 72 5.81 -17.68 2.32
CA ASP A 72 7.23 -17.48 2.62
C ASP A 72 8.13 -17.83 1.42
N GLU A 73 7.55 -18.19 0.28
CA GLU A 73 8.31 -18.39 -0.95
C GLU A 73 8.70 -17.05 -1.57
N THR A 74 9.92 -16.98 -2.11
CA THR A 74 10.42 -15.76 -2.74
C THR A 74 9.85 -15.56 -4.14
N PHE A 75 9.40 -14.34 -4.41
CA PHE A 75 8.90 -13.89 -5.70
C PHE A 75 9.67 -12.66 -6.19
N PRO A 76 9.94 -12.54 -7.50
CA PRO A 76 10.33 -11.28 -8.10
C PRO A 76 9.23 -10.25 -7.85
N THR A 77 9.62 -9.04 -7.51
CA THR A 77 8.65 -7.98 -7.16
C THR A 77 8.26 -7.09 -8.32
N ALA A 78 9.10 -7.01 -9.36
CA ALA A 78 9.04 -5.88 -10.28
C ALA A 78 8.94 -4.55 -9.48
N SER A 79 8.02 -3.64 -9.85
CA SER A 79 7.88 -2.34 -9.20
C SER A 79 7.25 -2.36 -7.80
N LEU A 80 6.69 -3.47 -7.35
CA LEU A 80 6.13 -3.56 -5.99
C LEU A 80 7.19 -3.26 -4.90
N ILE A 81 8.47 -3.53 -5.14
CA ILE A 81 9.57 -3.23 -4.21
C ILE A 81 9.71 -1.73 -3.91
N LYS A 82 9.11 -0.85 -4.71
CA LYS A 82 9.13 0.60 -4.51
C LYS A 82 8.48 1.01 -3.18
N VAL A 83 7.61 0.17 -2.62
CA VAL A 83 7.07 0.36 -1.25
C VAL A 83 8.19 0.32 -0.20
N ALA A 84 9.15 -0.60 -0.32
CA ALA A 84 10.30 -0.67 0.58
C ALA A 84 11.24 0.55 0.41
N ILE A 85 11.37 1.06 -0.83
CA ILE A 85 12.11 2.30 -1.11
C ILE A 85 11.40 3.48 -0.44
N LEU A 86 10.09 3.61 -0.62
CA LEU A 86 9.26 4.67 -0.01
C LEU A 86 9.42 4.67 1.52
N ALA A 87 9.28 3.50 2.16
CA ALA A 87 9.46 3.32 3.60
C ALA A 87 10.86 3.77 4.07
N THR A 88 11.89 3.54 3.26
CA THR A 88 13.27 3.95 3.59
C THR A 88 13.46 5.46 3.44
N VAL A 89 12.88 6.09 2.40
CA VAL A 89 12.90 7.55 2.22
C VAL A 89 12.30 8.21 3.46
N TYR A 90 11.11 7.82 3.87
CA TYR A 90 10.42 8.41 5.02
C TYR A 90 11.10 8.09 6.37
N ASP A 91 11.76 6.95 6.49
CA ASP A 91 12.60 6.62 7.67
C ASP A 91 13.80 7.57 7.79
N LEU A 92 14.47 7.87 6.67
CA LEU A 92 15.59 8.81 6.66
C LEU A 92 15.15 10.26 6.91
N VAL A 93 13.98 10.65 6.42
CA VAL A 93 13.38 11.95 6.71
C VAL A 93 13.04 12.06 8.21
N ALA A 94 12.40 11.05 8.79
CA ALA A 94 12.06 11.02 10.22
C ALA A 94 13.31 11.09 11.13
N LYS A 95 14.44 10.58 10.64
CA LYS A 95 15.76 10.65 11.32
C LYS A 95 16.53 11.95 11.07
N GLY A 96 16.00 12.89 10.30
CA GLY A 96 16.67 14.14 9.91
C GLY A 96 17.91 13.94 9.02
N GLN A 97 18.01 12.77 8.36
CA GLN A 97 19.12 12.45 7.43
C GLN A 97 18.79 12.79 5.98
N LEU A 98 17.55 13.17 5.70
CA LEU A 98 17.04 13.57 4.40
C LEU A 98 15.93 14.61 4.61
N SER A 99 15.80 15.57 3.70
CA SER A 99 14.64 16.45 3.63
C SER A 99 13.79 16.10 2.42
N LEU A 100 12.46 16.18 2.55
CA LEU A 100 11.56 16.04 1.40
C LEU A 100 11.79 17.14 0.36
N ASP A 101 12.32 18.31 0.77
CA ASP A 101 12.63 19.44 -0.11
C ASP A 101 14.03 19.36 -0.74
N ASP A 102 14.85 18.33 -0.39
CA ASP A 102 16.17 18.17 -0.99
C ASP A 102 16.06 18.01 -2.51
N PRO A 103 16.88 18.75 -3.29
CA PRO A 103 16.81 18.72 -4.74
C PRO A 103 17.42 17.46 -5.34
N LEU A 104 16.80 16.97 -6.40
CA LEU A 104 17.25 15.89 -7.27
C LEU A 104 17.35 16.45 -8.71
N THR A 105 18.54 16.51 -9.25
CA THR A 105 18.74 16.97 -10.64
C THR A 105 18.62 15.78 -11.59
N VAL A 106 17.71 15.85 -12.54
CA VAL A 106 17.54 14.86 -13.60
C VAL A 106 18.60 15.06 -14.66
N LEU A 107 19.55 14.16 -14.76
CA LEU A 107 20.53 14.15 -15.84
C LEU A 107 20.14 13.17 -16.94
N LYS A 108 20.61 13.43 -18.16
CA LYS A 108 20.30 12.55 -19.31
C LYS A 108 20.74 11.09 -19.06
N ILE A 109 21.83 10.90 -18.32
CA ILE A 109 22.34 9.56 -17.97
C ILE A 109 21.45 8.81 -16.99
N ASP A 110 20.62 9.51 -16.19
CA ASP A 110 19.72 8.90 -15.21
C ASP A 110 18.40 8.44 -15.83
N GLN A 111 18.07 8.95 -17.03
CA GLN A 111 16.82 8.68 -17.72
C GLN A 111 16.80 7.23 -18.24
N VAL A 112 15.87 6.44 -17.71
CA VAL A 112 15.69 5.03 -18.07
C VAL A 112 14.28 4.78 -18.62
N PRO A 113 14.09 3.77 -19.49
CA PRO A 113 12.80 3.50 -20.12
C PRO A 113 11.77 2.91 -19.16
N GLY A 114 10.59 2.62 -19.68
CA GLY A 114 9.47 1.97 -19.00
C GLY A 114 8.52 2.99 -18.39
N SER A 115 8.01 2.68 -17.18
CA SER A 115 6.97 3.49 -16.54
C SER A 115 7.47 4.88 -16.11
N GLY A 116 6.57 5.84 -16.15
CA GLY A 116 6.78 7.21 -15.68
C GLY A 116 7.12 8.21 -16.77
N ILE A 117 7.19 9.48 -16.37
CA ILE A 117 7.34 10.64 -17.27
C ILE A 117 8.69 11.34 -17.14
N VAL A 118 9.44 11.11 -16.04
CA VAL A 118 10.71 11.81 -15.78
C VAL A 118 11.76 11.53 -16.87
N GLN A 119 11.69 10.38 -17.52
CA GLN A 119 12.53 10.03 -18.67
C GLN A 119 12.40 10.99 -19.87
N PHE A 120 11.33 11.77 -19.94
CA PHE A 120 11.05 12.72 -21.03
C PHE A 120 11.33 14.18 -20.64
N LEU A 121 11.67 14.46 -19.39
CA LEU A 121 11.96 15.80 -18.91
C LEU A 121 13.30 16.31 -19.47
N HIS A 122 13.48 17.62 -19.50
CA HIS A 122 14.74 18.22 -19.93
C HIS A 122 15.90 17.86 -19.01
N ASN A 123 17.09 17.70 -19.58
CA ASN A 123 18.32 17.57 -18.81
C ASN A 123 18.52 18.80 -17.92
N GLY A 124 18.80 18.58 -16.63
CA GLY A 124 18.92 19.63 -15.64
C GLY A 124 17.59 20.01 -14.94
N THR A 125 16.46 19.37 -15.26
CA THR A 125 15.24 19.53 -14.48
C THR A 125 15.49 19.14 -13.03
N VAL A 126 14.99 19.95 -12.10
CA VAL A 126 15.12 19.68 -10.65
C VAL A 126 13.76 19.24 -10.12
N LEU A 127 13.75 18.10 -9.46
CA LEU A 127 12.65 17.57 -8.64
C LEU A 127 13.07 17.64 -7.18
N THR A 128 12.10 17.55 -6.26
CA THR A 128 12.38 17.32 -4.85
C THR A 128 12.34 15.82 -4.54
N ILE A 129 12.84 15.41 -3.38
CA ILE A 129 12.65 14.04 -2.85
C ILE A 129 11.16 13.73 -2.76
N HIS A 130 10.34 14.71 -2.33
CA HIS A 130 8.88 14.58 -2.30
C HIS A 130 8.30 14.25 -3.68
N ASP A 131 8.64 15.04 -4.71
CA ASP A 131 8.11 14.84 -6.06
C ASP A 131 8.53 13.46 -6.62
N ALA A 132 9.80 13.09 -6.41
CA ALA A 132 10.29 11.80 -6.86
C ALA A 132 9.61 10.62 -6.14
N ALA A 133 9.33 10.74 -4.84
CA ALA A 133 8.61 9.72 -4.07
C ALA A 133 7.16 9.56 -4.55
N TRP A 134 6.48 10.67 -4.86
CA TRP A 134 5.15 10.65 -5.46
C TRP A 134 5.15 9.99 -6.84
N LEU A 135 6.02 10.44 -7.75
CA LEU A 135 6.11 9.88 -9.12
C LEU A 135 6.48 8.39 -9.10
N MET A 136 7.42 7.99 -8.22
CA MET A 136 7.79 6.59 -8.05
C MET A 136 6.60 5.73 -7.62
N SER A 137 5.77 6.23 -6.72
CA SER A 137 4.71 5.44 -6.08
C SER A 137 3.41 5.44 -6.88
N THR A 138 3.01 6.59 -7.46
CA THR A 138 1.71 6.76 -8.11
C THR A 138 1.67 6.30 -9.56
N ILE A 139 2.72 6.58 -10.34
CA ILE A 139 2.85 6.18 -11.75
C ILE A 139 4.03 5.25 -11.99
N SER A 140 4.60 4.73 -10.90
CA SER A 140 5.72 3.77 -10.98
C SER A 140 6.95 4.30 -11.74
N ASP A 141 7.27 5.60 -11.68
CA ASP A 141 8.35 6.22 -12.46
C ASP A 141 9.71 5.61 -12.15
N ASN A 142 10.36 5.05 -13.18
CA ASN A 142 11.63 4.35 -13.04
C ASN A 142 12.82 5.30 -12.88
N THR A 143 12.80 6.45 -13.58
CA THR A 143 13.85 7.46 -13.44
C THR A 143 13.81 8.11 -12.06
N ALA A 144 12.61 8.49 -11.57
CA ALA A 144 12.45 8.99 -10.21
C ALA A 144 12.91 7.97 -9.16
N THR A 145 12.61 6.68 -9.37
CA THR A 145 13.09 5.58 -8.52
C THR A 145 14.62 5.55 -8.44
N ASN A 146 15.29 5.65 -9.58
CA ASN A 146 16.74 5.60 -9.64
C ASN A 146 17.40 6.81 -8.96
N LEU A 147 16.83 8.01 -9.14
CA LEU A 147 17.29 9.22 -8.44
C LEU A 147 17.17 9.08 -6.92
N LEU A 148 16.05 8.51 -6.42
CA LEU A 148 15.88 8.21 -5.00
C LEU A 148 16.90 7.19 -4.52
N LEU A 149 17.13 6.09 -5.26
CA LEU A 149 18.10 5.06 -4.89
C LEU A 149 19.54 5.57 -4.86
N ASP A 150 19.91 6.55 -5.71
CA ASP A 150 21.20 7.22 -5.63
C ASP A 150 21.34 8.05 -4.34
N ARG A 151 20.25 8.69 -3.93
CA ARG A 151 20.24 9.53 -2.73
C ARG A 151 20.25 8.72 -1.43
N ILE A 152 19.46 7.62 -1.36
CA ILE A 152 19.29 6.82 -0.13
C ILE A 152 20.24 5.63 -0.04
N ILE A 153 20.81 5.15 -1.15
CA ILE A 153 21.66 3.96 -1.29
C ILE A 153 20.91 2.64 -1.03
N ILE A 154 20.98 1.70 -1.95
CA ILE A 154 20.27 0.41 -1.92
C ILE A 154 20.44 -0.33 -0.57
N ARG A 155 21.66 -0.35 0.00
CA ARG A 155 21.94 -1.05 1.25
C ARG A 155 21.16 -0.50 2.46
N ARG A 156 20.76 0.77 2.45
CA ARG A 156 19.88 1.33 3.49
C ARG A 156 18.46 0.79 3.40
N VAL A 157 17.98 0.48 2.18
CA VAL A 157 16.68 -0.21 2.01
C VAL A 157 16.75 -1.58 2.67
N TRP A 158 17.82 -2.34 2.48
CA TRP A 158 18.01 -3.62 3.15
C TRP A 158 18.01 -3.48 4.67
N ALA A 159 18.82 -2.56 5.20
CA ALA A 159 18.90 -2.31 6.64
C ALA A 159 17.54 -1.92 7.24
N LYS A 160 16.75 -1.11 6.52
CA LYS A 160 15.38 -0.77 6.93
C LYS A 160 14.48 -2.00 6.97
N MET A 161 14.49 -2.81 5.92
CA MET A 161 13.68 -4.05 5.88
C MET A 161 14.12 -5.03 6.97
N ASP A 162 15.44 -5.20 7.20
CA ASP A 162 15.95 -6.02 8.31
C ASP A 162 15.45 -5.54 9.68
N SER A 163 15.43 -4.23 9.89
CA SER A 163 14.93 -3.65 11.16
C SER A 163 13.45 -3.89 11.42
N LEU A 164 12.68 -4.20 10.36
CA LEU A 164 11.26 -4.57 10.42
C LEU A 164 11.03 -6.09 10.41
N GLY A 165 12.11 -6.90 10.39
CA GLY A 165 12.02 -8.36 10.31
C GLY A 165 11.76 -8.92 8.90
N LEU A 166 11.87 -8.10 7.85
CA LEU A 166 11.56 -8.42 6.45
C LEU A 166 12.84 -8.83 5.69
N GLN A 167 13.40 -9.98 6.05
CA GLN A 167 14.74 -10.39 5.61
C GLN A 167 14.83 -10.82 4.14
N HIS A 168 13.70 -11.16 3.51
CA HIS A 168 13.63 -11.55 2.10
C HIS A 168 13.25 -10.38 1.18
N THR A 169 12.90 -9.22 1.74
CA THR A 169 12.51 -8.04 0.97
C THR A 169 13.75 -7.21 0.62
N ARG A 170 14.18 -7.29 -0.64
CA ARG A 170 15.46 -6.72 -1.11
C ARG A 170 15.32 -6.01 -2.45
N VAL A 171 15.88 -4.81 -2.56
CA VAL A 171 16.20 -4.15 -3.84
C VAL A 171 17.57 -4.62 -4.28
N HIS A 172 17.74 -5.04 -5.52
CA HIS A 172 19.02 -5.57 -5.99
C HIS A 172 19.86 -4.55 -6.76
N SER A 173 19.22 -3.74 -7.61
CA SER A 173 19.87 -2.78 -8.52
C SER A 173 18.99 -1.55 -8.69
N LYS A 174 19.44 -0.58 -9.48
CA LYS A 174 18.56 0.42 -10.06
C LYS A 174 17.70 -0.20 -11.17
N SER A 175 16.53 0.40 -11.42
CA SER A 175 15.62 -0.01 -12.48
C SER A 175 16.31 0.12 -13.84
N PHE A 176 16.24 -0.92 -14.67
CA PHE A 176 16.91 -1.04 -15.98
C PHE A 176 18.46 -0.94 -15.96
N LEU A 177 19.09 -0.78 -14.80
CA LEU A 177 20.53 -0.65 -14.64
C LEU A 177 21.09 -1.80 -13.80
N ARG A 178 21.05 -3.04 -14.34
CA ARG A 178 21.54 -4.23 -13.63
C ARG A 178 23.03 -4.15 -13.24
N ASN A 179 23.84 -3.39 -13.99
CA ASN A 179 25.25 -3.14 -13.64
C ASN A 179 25.42 -2.38 -12.31
N SER A 180 24.37 -1.73 -11.80
CA SER A 180 24.36 -1.10 -10.47
C SER A 180 24.06 -2.09 -9.34
N SER A 181 23.96 -3.39 -9.64
CA SER A 181 23.53 -4.40 -8.67
C SER A 181 24.51 -4.56 -7.51
N VAL A 182 23.94 -4.56 -6.29
CA VAL A 182 24.65 -4.88 -5.04
C VAL A 182 24.56 -6.37 -4.69
N ALA A 183 23.84 -7.15 -5.51
CA ALA A 183 23.66 -8.61 -5.37
C ALA A 183 23.38 -9.23 -6.76
N MET A 184 24.42 -9.40 -7.56
CA MET A 184 24.31 -9.76 -8.99
C MET A 184 23.55 -11.06 -9.21
N ASP A 185 23.85 -12.13 -8.48
CA ASP A 185 23.19 -13.44 -8.62
C ASP A 185 21.68 -13.33 -8.37
N SER A 186 21.29 -12.59 -7.32
CA SER A 186 19.89 -12.32 -7.02
C SER A 186 19.24 -11.44 -8.09
N SER A 187 19.97 -10.46 -8.62
CA SER A 187 19.50 -9.58 -9.69
C SER A 187 19.27 -10.35 -11.01
N VAL A 188 20.08 -11.37 -11.29
CA VAL A 188 19.87 -12.27 -12.44
C VAL A 188 18.62 -13.10 -12.23
N LYS A 189 18.41 -13.65 -11.02
CA LYS A 189 17.29 -14.53 -10.71
C LYS A 189 15.96 -13.82 -10.55
N TYR A 190 15.94 -12.67 -9.86
CA TYR A 190 14.72 -11.98 -9.45
C TYR A 190 14.54 -10.59 -10.08
N GLY A 191 15.50 -10.11 -10.85
CA GLY A 191 15.47 -8.78 -11.44
C GLY A 191 15.67 -7.66 -10.42
N PHE A 192 14.83 -6.64 -10.47
CA PHE A 192 14.92 -5.40 -9.70
C PHE A 192 14.85 -5.62 -8.18
N GLY A 193 14.00 -6.53 -7.73
CA GLY A 193 13.84 -6.84 -6.33
C GLY A 193 13.14 -8.17 -6.07
N VAL A 194 13.18 -8.61 -4.82
CA VAL A 194 12.59 -9.85 -4.31
C VAL A 194 11.87 -9.57 -2.99
N THR A 195 10.81 -10.35 -2.74
CA THR A 195 10.10 -10.42 -1.46
C THR A 195 9.36 -11.73 -1.31
N THR A 196 8.65 -11.93 -0.20
CA THR A 196 7.64 -12.97 -0.04
C THR A 196 6.25 -12.35 0.12
N PRO A 197 5.15 -13.04 -0.23
CA PRO A 197 3.79 -12.54 0.02
C PRO A 197 3.56 -12.13 1.48
N ASN A 198 4.06 -12.92 2.44
CA ASN A 198 3.90 -12.64 3.87
C ASN A 198 4.69 -11.40 4.31
N GLU A 199 5.93 -11.22 3.84
CA GLU A 199 6.73 -10.05 4.22
C GLU A 199 6.15 -8.75 3.66
N MET A 200 5.73 -8.76 2.39
CA MET A 200 5.15 -7.54 1.81
C MET A 200 3.79 -7.21 2.43
N ALA A 201 2.96 -8.22 2.72
CA ALA A 201 1.72 -8.01 3.47
C ALA A 201 1.99 -7.47 4.89
N HIS A 202 3.03 -7.97 5.55
CA HIS A 202 3.44 -7.46 6.87
C HIS A 202 3.95 -6.02 6.80
N LEU A 203 4.63 -5.61 5.73
CA LEU A 203 5.03 -4.21 5.53
C LEU A 203 3.81 -3.28 5.45
N PHE A 204 2.78 -3.66 4.69
CA PHE A 204 1.52 -2.92 4.63
C PHE A 204 0.77 -2.91 5.97
N GLU A 205 0.77 -4.03 6.69
CA GLU A 205 0.21 -4.12 8.04
C GLU A 205 0.91 -3.16 9.01
N LEU A 206 2.25 -3.16 9.05
CA LEU A 206 3.04 -2.26 9.88
C LEU A 206 2.73 -0.79 9.54
N MET A 207 2.62 -0.46 8.25
CA MET A 207 2.27 0.88 7.80
C MET A 207 0.85 1.27 8.24
N ALA A 208 -0.13 0.36 8.12
CA ALA A 208 -1.50 0.58 8.60
C ALA A 208 -1.61 0.74 10.13
N GLN A 209 -0.61 0.25 10.87
CA GLN A 209 -0.50 0.36 12.33
C GLN A 209 0.38 1.54 12.80
N GLY A 210 0.97 2.31 11.87
CA GLY A 210 1.90 3.40 12.21
C GLY A 210 3.24 2.92 12.76
N LYS A 211 3.68 1.72 12.39
CA LYS A 211 4.87 1.03 12.94
C LYS A 211 6.00 0.84 11.92
N THR A 212 5.83 1.26 10.67
CA THR A 212 6.91 1.21 9.69
C THR A 212 7.97 2.26 9.99
N VAL A 213 7.57 3.49 10.23
CA VAL A 213 8.43 4.62 10.58
C VAL A 213 7.89 5.28 11.86
N ASN A 214 6.75 5.92 11.74
CA ASN A 214 5.94 6.51 12.81
C ASN A 214 4.53 6.81 12.25
N PRO A 215 3.52 7.08 13.10
CA PRO A 215 2.14 7.24 12.64
C PRO A 215 1.94 8.33 11.57
N SER A 216 2.66 9.45 11.65
CA SER A 216 2.56 10.55 10.69
C SER A 216 3.16 10.16 9.33
N ALA A 217 4.37 9.64 9.30
CA ALA A 217 5.04 9.20 8.08
C ALA A 217 4.28 8.07 7.40
N ASP A 218 3.79 7.10 8.17
CA ASP A 218 3.07 5.95 7.66
C ASP A 218 1.72 6.38 7.05
N SER A 219 1.00 7.31 7.68
CA SER A 219 -0.22 7.91 7.12
C SER A 219 0.05 8.63 5.80
N THR A 220 1.16 9.38 5.70
CA THR A 220 1.55 10.05 4.45
C THR A 220 1.91 9.04 3.36
N MET A 221 2.62 7.96 3.69
CA MET A 221 2.95 6.92 2.72
C MET A 221 1.70 6.20 2.21
N LEU A 222 0.73 5.91 3.08
CA LEU A 222 -0.55 5.33 2.67
C LEU A 222 -1.33 6.28 1.76
N ASP A 223 -1.37 7.58 2.08
CA ASP A 223 -2.00 8.59 1.23
C ASP A 223 -1.38 8.61 -0.18
N ILE A 224 -0.05 8.58 -0.28
CA ILE A 224 0.64 8.48 -1.57
C ILE A 224 0.21 7.21 -2.33
N LEU A 225 0.16 6.06 -1.65
CA LEU A 225 -0.23 4.78 -2.25
C LEU A 225 -1.71 4.72 -2.64
N GLU A 226 -2.58 5.51 -2.02
CA GLU A 226 -3.98 5.66 -2.43
C GLU A 226 -4.14 6.38 -3.78
N HIS A 227 -3.13 7.14 -4.22
CA HIS A 227 -3.10 7.81 -5.51
C HIS A 227 -2.45 6.99 -6.63
N ASN A 228 -2.19 5.70 -6.40
CA ASN A 228 -1.72 4.81 -7.47
C ASN A 228 -2.80 4.68 -8.56
N GLY A 229 -2.41 4.90 -9.81
CA GLY A 229 -3.33 4.90 -10.95
C GLY A 229 -3.60 3.52 -11.57
N THR A 230 -3.08 2.44 -10.98
CA THR A 230 -3.26 1.08 -11.51
C THR A 230 -4.57 0.46 -11.02
N ASP A 231 -5.44 0.05 -11.93
CA ASP A 231 -6.77 -0.50 -11.60
C ASP A 231 -7.11 -1.84 -12.30
N PHE A 232 -6.12 -2.50 -12.90
CA PHE A 232 -6.36 -3.66 -13.77
C PHE A 232 -5.94 -5.03 -13.18
N MET A 233 -5.44 -5.08 -11.92
CA MET A 233 -5.16 -6.32 -11.19
C MET A 233 -6.12 -6.50 -10.01
N LEU A 234 -5.65 -6.44 -8.78
CA LEU A 234 -6.50 -6.60 -7.60
C LEU A 234 -7.64 -5.57 -7.53
N GLN A 235 -7.41 -4.36 -8.07
CA GLN A 235 -8.40 -3.28 -8.07
C GLN A 235 -9.47 -3.39 -9.18
N ARG A 236 -9.27 -4.25 -10.18
CA ARG A 236 -10.11 -4.32 -11.39
C ARG A 236 -11.61 -4.47 -11.09
N TYR A 237 -11.96 -5.27 -10.10
CA TYR A 237 -13.35 -5.51 -9.71
C TYR A 237 -13.66 -4.96 -8.31
N ALA A 238 -12.85 -4.05 -7.82
CA ALA A 238 -12.99 -3.48 -6.48
C ALA A 238 -14.18 -2.51 -6.33
N GLY A 239 -14.84 -2.13 -7.45
CA GLY A 239 -16.03 -1.29 -7.40
C GLY A 239 -15.82 0.10 -6.78
N GLY A 240 -14.61 0.66 -6.89
CA GLY A 240 -14.26 1.94 -6.27
C GLY A 240 -13.94 1.85 -4.78
N ALA A 241 -13.65 0.67 -4.25
CA ALA A 241 -13.15 0.52 -2.88
C ALA A 241 -11.89 1.37 -2.69
N ARG A 242 -11.87 2.20 -1.63
CA ARG A 242 -10.67 2.96 -1.26
C ARG A 242 -9.54 1.98 -0.93
N ALA A 243 -8.36 2.19 -1.52
CA ALA A 243 -7.22 1.31 -1.37
C ALA A 243 -5.90 2.09 -1.42
N ALA A 244 -4.98 1.75 -0.53
CA ALA A 244 -3.57 2.09 -0.66
C ALA A 244 -2.87 0.88 -1.27
N HIS A 245 -2.28 1.01 -2.47
CA HIS A 245 -1.75 -0.16 -3.16
C HIS A 245 -0.53 0.15 -4.02
N LYS A 246 0.21 -0.89 -4.38
CA LYS A 246 1.31 -0.84 -5.36
C LYS A 246 1.37 -2.14 -6.14
N ASP A 247 1.52 -1.98 -7.43
CA ASP A 247 1.67 -3.01 -8.44
C ASP A 247 3.11 -3.19 -8.91
N GLY A 248 3.36 -4.28 -9.64
CA GLY A 248 4.61 -4.52 -10.33
C GLY A 248 4.47 -5.55 -11.45
N GLU A 249 5.10 -5.25 -12.60
CA GLU A 249 4.97 -6.05 -13.81
C GLU A 249 6.29 -6.27 -14.53
N THR A 250 6.48 -7.49 -15.03
CA THR A 250 7.43 -7.86 -16.08
C THR A 250 6.74 -8.88 -17.00
N ASP A 251 7.42 -9.36 -18.05
CA ASP A 251 6.81 -10.34 -18.97
C ASP A 251 6.21 -11.55 -18.24
N ALA A 252 6.94 -12.16 -17.31
CA ALA A 252 6.53 -13.38 -16.62
C ALA A 252 6.08 -13.16 -15.15
N VAL A 253 5.91 -11.91 -14.71
CA VAL A 253 5.60 -11.56 -13.31
C VAL A 253 4.49 -10.53 -13.24
N ARG A 254 3.52 -10.74 -12.35
CA ARG A 254 2.54 -9.75 -11.93
C ARG A 254 2.44 -9.79 -10.42
N THR A 255 2.52 -8.64 -9.78
CA THR A 255 2.47 -8.52 -8.32
C THR A 255 1.65 -7.31 -7.94
N GLU A 256 0.86 -7.41 -6.89
CA GLU A 256 0.20 -6.26 -6.27
C GLU A 256 -0.02 -6.54 -4.79
N CYS A 257 0.27 -5.54 -3.96
CA CYS A 257 -0.17 -5.49 -2.58
C CYS A 257 -1.08 -4.29 -2.37
N THR A 258 -2.10 -4.49 -1.57
CA THR A 258 -3.12 -3.48 -1.27
C THR A 258 -3.53 -3.53 0.20
N LEU A 259 -3.79 -2.37 0.77
CA LEU A 259 -4.59 -2.17 1.97
C LEU A 259 -5.94 -1.62 1.53
N TRP A 260 -6.98 -2.43 1.57
CA TRP A 260 -8.35 -1.97 1.34
C TRP A 260 -8.99 -1.44 2.62
N TYR A 261 -9.73 -0.35 2.49
CA TYR A 261 -10.59 0.23 3.52
C TYR A 261 -12.05 -0.23 3.30
N LEU A 262 -12.29 -1.53 3.48
CA LEU A 262 -13.62 -2.15 3.45
C LEU A 262 -14.32 -1.96 4.80
N ARG A 263 -15.31 -2.80 5.13
CA ARG A 263 -15.86 -2.82 6.50
C ARG A 263 -14.80 -3.19 7.53
N ASN A 264 -13.94 -4.17 7.20
CA ASN A 264 -12.66 -4.36 7.87
C ASN A 264 -11.55 -3.77 6.98
N ARG A 265 -10.47 -3.31 7.58
CA ARG A 265 -9.25 -3.01 6.82
C ARG A 265 -8.56 -4.33 6.51
N VAL A 266 -8.33 -4.58 5.23
CA VAL A 266 -7.77 -5.84 4.76
C VAL A 266 -6.52 -5.58 3.95
N VAL A 267 -5.41 -6.19 4.37
CA VAL A 267 -4.20 -6.26 3.54
C VAL A 267 -4.26 -7.52 2.69
N ALA A 268 -4.01 -7.38 1.40
CA ALA A 268 -3.88 -8.50 0.49
C ALA A 268 -2.68 -8.30 -0.43
N CYS A 269 -1.78 -9.27 -0.48
CA CYS A 269 -0.69 -9.36 -1.43
C CYS A 269 -0.89 -10.58 -2.31
N VAL A 270 -0.90 -10.39 -3.63
CA VAL A 270 -0.93 -11.48 -4.60
C VAL A 270 0.24 -11.30 -5.55
N MET A 271 0.96 -12.37 -5.77
CA MET A 271 2.16 -12.40 -6.61
C MET A 271 2.11 -13.60 -7.53
N THR A 272 2.41 -13.37 -8.80
CA THR A 272 2.53 -14.43 -9.79
C THR A 272 3.93 -14.42 -10.41
N LYS A 273 4.46 -15.59 -10.70
CA LYS A 273 5.74 -15.76 -11.41
C LYS A 273 5.67 -16.94 -12.37
N GLU A 274 6.59 -17.00 -13.33
CA GLU A 274 6.64 -18.04 -14.35
C GLU A 274 5.36 -18.10 -15.19
N ASN A 275 4.70 -16.97 -15.35
CA ASN A 275 3.46 -16.84 -16.10
C ASN A 275 3.66 -17.29 -17.55
N LYS A 276 2.79 -18.18 -18.05
CA LYS A 276 2.83 -18.63 -19.46
C LYS A 276 2.24 -17.57 -20.40
N ASP A 277 1.21 -16.86 -19.95
CA ASP A 277 0.69 -15.72 -20.69
C ASP A 277 1.48 -14.47 -20.35
N GLN A 278 2.37 -14.06 -21.23
CA GLN A 278 3.27 -12.91 -21.08
C GLN A 278 2.82 -11.68 -21.89
N ARG A 279 1.60 -11.71 -22.42
CA ARG A 279 1.07 -10.60 -23.22
C ARG A 279 0.90 -9.34 -22.38
N TRP A 280 1.20 -8.21 -22.98
CA TRP A 280 0.98 -6.89 -22.39
C TRP A 280 -0.38 -6.33 -22.81
N ILE A 281 -1.45 -7.02 -22.39
CA ILE A 281 -2.85 -6.64 -22.59
C ILE A 281 -3.61 -6.75 -21.27
N LEU A 282 -4.69 -5.99 -21.11
CA LEU A 282 -5.48 -5.98 -19.86
C LEU A 282 -6.13 -7.34 -19.53
N ASP A 283 -6.38 -8.18 -20.53
CA ASP A 283 -7.03 -9.49 -20.36
C ASP A 283 -6.03 -10.66 -20.46
N ASN A 284 -4.77 -10.44 -20.07
CA ASN A 284 -3.86 -11.56 -19.89
C ASN A 284 -4.23 -12.38 -18.65
N GLU A 285 -3.89 -13.65 -18.64
CA GLU A 285 -4.27 -14.58 -17.59
C GLU A 285 -3.84 -14.14 -16.18
N PRO A 286 -2.57 -13.72 -15.93
CA PRO A 286 -2.17 -13.35 -14.58
C PRO A 286 -2.93 -12.13 -14.04
N GLN A 287 -3.25 -11.12 -14.85
CA GLN A 287 -4.06 -9.98 -14.40
C GLN A 287 -5.50 -10.40 -14.07
N LEU A 288 -6.11 -11.26 -14.90
CA LEU A 288 -7.45 -11.81 -14.63
C LEU A 288 -7.47 -12.69 -13.38
N THR A 289 -6.44 -13.51 -13.16
CA THR A 289 -6.27 -14.29 -11.94
C THR A 289 -6.27 -13.38 -10.71
N MET A 290 -5.45 -12.32 -10.70
CA MET A 290 -5.37 -11.37 -9.60
C MET A 290 -6.68 -10.60 -9.42
N ALA A 291 -7.36 -10.19 -10.50
CA ALA A 291 -8.65 -9.51 -10.45
C ALA A 291 -9.74 -10.37 -9.81
N ASN A 292 -9.80 -11.67 -10.16
CA ASN A 292 -10.75 -12.61 -9.58
C ASN A 292 -10.44 -12.89 -8.09
N MET A 293 -9.14 -12.92 -7.70
CA MET A 293 -8.75 -13.04 -6.31
C MET A 293 -9.15 -11.79 -5.50
N GLY A 294 -8.93 -10.59 -6.06
CA GLY A 294 -9.38 -9.33 -5.47
C GLY A 294 -10.89 -9.32 -5.21
N LEU A 295 -11.68 -9.69 -6.22
CA LEU A 295 -13.15 -9.80 -6.09
C LEU A 295 -13.55 -10.79 -4.98
N ALA A 296 -12.90 -11.96 -4.90
CA ALA A 296 -13.19 -12.95 -3.88
C ALA A 296 -12.90 -12.42 -2.46
N ILE A 297 -11.79 -11.70 -2.28
CA ILE A 297 -11.40 -11.08 -1.01
C ILE A 297 -12.42 -10.00 -0.62
N ILE A 298 -12.73 -9.05 -1.50
CA ILE A 298 -13.69 -7.97 -1.24
C ILE A 298 -15.05 -8.53 -0.83
N ASN A 299 -15.55 -9.54 -1.53
CA ASN A 299 -16.82 -10.19 -1.21
C ASN A 299 -16.81 -10.87 0.15
N ALA A 300 -15.71 -11.50 0.56
CA ALA A 300 -15.57 -12.15 1.85
C ALA A 300 -15.60 -11.15 3.03
N PHE A 301 -15.13 -9.92 2.82
CA PHE A 301 -15.08 -8.87 3.84
C PHE A 301 -16.23 -7.85 3.74
N GLY A 302 -17.36 -8.23 3.12
CA GLY A 302 -18.60 -7.47 3.14
C GLY A 302 -18.73 -6.40 2.07
N GLY A 303 -17.90 -6.48 1.03
CA GLY A 303 -17.96 -5.55 -0.11
C GLY A 303 -17.56 -4.12 0.24
N VAL A 304 -17.76 -3.22 -0.70
CA VAL A 304 -17.48 -1.79 -0.54
C VAL A 304 -18.49 -1.17 0.42
N PRO A 305 -18.08 -0.41 1.46
CA PRO A 305 -19.00 0.32 2.29
C PRO A 305 -19.83 1.30 1.44
N PRO A 306 -21.12 1.54 1.77
CA PRO A 306 -21.87 2.59 1.10
C PRO A 306 -21.14 3.93 1.28
N ALA A 307 -21.11 4.75 0.22
CA ALA A 307 -20.55 6.10 0.31
C ALA A 307 -21.20 6.86 1.48
N PRO A 308 -20.45 7.66 2.24
CA PRO A 308 -21.04 8.51 3.27
C PRO A 308 -22.10 9.39 2.61
N ALA A 309 -23.29 9.45 3.23
CA ALA A 309 -24.35 10.32 2.74
C ALA A 309 -23.77 11.74 2.61
N SER A 310 -23.87 12.31 1.42
CA SER A 310 -23.47 13.70 1.16
C SER A 310 -24.25 14.62 2.11
N GLN A 311 -23.52 15.29 2.98
CA GLN A 311 -24.07 16.36 3.82
C GLN A 311 -24.32 17.62 3.02
#